data_ed2a0f976626b894eae041a7f4ddc8c3
#
_entry.id   ed2a0f976626b894eae041a7f4ddc8c3
#
_cell.length_a   1.000
_cell.length_b   1.000
_cell.length_c   1.000
_cell.angle_alpha   90.00
_cell.angle_beta   90.00
_cell.angle_gamma   90.00
#
_symmetry.space_group_name_H-M   'P 1'
#
loop_
_entity.id
_entity.type
_entity.pdbx_description
1 polymer ?
#
loop_
_entity_poly.entity_id
_entity_poly.type
_entity_poly.pdbx_seq_one_letter_code
_entity_poly.pdbx_strand_id
1 'polypeptide(L)'
;MTIVVVCDVLGEENNGTTIAAMNLVRMLIAKGHNVRVVCPDEFRRGQPGFYIVPRLNVGPFNGYVEKNGVAIAKVDRETLRQALDGADAVHIITPFFLSRAALKMAKEMNIPVTAGFHCQAENFSNHIFLMNSHGFNNKVYKYFYKHFYKDVDCVHYPSQFIRETFEKECGHKPNGRVISNGVNTRFQKRETKKPVEMQDRFVILFTGRYSREKSHEVLIKAVSLSRYSDKIQLIFAGQGPLENKLRKLSQKLLKIQPVFKFFGRDEMVDVINYADLYVHPAEVEIAAIACLEAIACGTVPVIADSKRSATRFFALDENNLFRSNDPGDLADKIDYWLEDAERREKRSIEYSGYSKKFAQDYCMNEMERMICETVESKKVAD
;
A
#
# COMPACT_ATOMS: atom_id res chain seq x y z
N MET A 1 -7.43 -21.30 -16.01
CA MET A 1 -8.04 -21.67 -14.71
C MET A 1 -9.13 -20.67 -14.34
N THR A 2 -10.09 -21.11 -13.53
CA THR A 2 -11.04 -20.21 -12.86
C THR A 2 -10.50 -19.83 -11.48
N ILE A 3 -10.16 -18.57 -11.30
CA ILE A 3 -9.56 -18.05 -10.05
C ILE A 3 -10.54 -17.08 -9.40
N VAL A 4 -10.89 -17.35 -8.13
CA VAL A 4 -11.76 -16.45 -7.34
C VAL A 4 -10.89 -15.53 -6.49
N VAL A 5 -11.05 -14.21 -6.63
CA VAL A 5 -10.39 -13.22 -5.80
C VAL A 5 -11.41 -12.66 -4.80
N VAL A 6 -11.13 -12.78 -3.51
CA VAL A 6 -12.02 -12.31 -2.44
C VAL A 6 -11.41 -11.12 -1.72
N CYS A 7 -12.13 -10.01 -1.68
CA CYS A 7 -11.65 -8.79 -1.02
C CYS A 7 -12.77 -8.14 -0.19
N ASP A 8 -12.65 -8.19 1.15
CA ASP A 8 -13.62 -7.62 2.09
C ASP A 8 -13.77 -6.09 1.97
N VAL A 9 -12.76 -5.41 1.45
CA VAL A 9 -12.63 -3.95 1.51
C VAL A 9 -12.49 -3.30 0.13
N LEU A 10 -12.77 -4.03 -0.95
CA LEU A 10 -12.68 -3.49 -2.30
C LEU A 10 -13.80 -2.46 -2.53
N GLY A 11 -13.39 -1.26 -2.89
CA GLY A 11 -14.20 -0.16 -3.35
C GLY A 11 -13.40 0.61 -4.40
N GLU A 12 -13.33 1.93 -4.27
CA GLU A 12 -12.46 2.75 -5.12
C GLU A 12 -10.98 2.35 -4.95
N GLU A 13 -10.21 2.44 -6.05
CA GLU A 13 -8.77 2.15 -6.06
C GLU A 13 -7.97 3.35 -5.51
N ASN A 14 -8.23 3.70 -4.26
CA ASN A 14 -7.67 4.88 -3.57
C ASN A 14 -6.67 4.53 -2.46
N ASN A 15 -6.35 3.25 -2.27
CA ASN A 15 -5.38 2.79 -1.28
C ASN A 15 -4.57 1.58 -1.80
N GLY A 16 -3.42 1.30 -1.16
CA GLY A 16 -2.50 0.27 -1.62
C GLY A 16 -3.10 -1.14 -1.72
N THR A 17 -4.03 -1.50 -0.83
CA THR A 17 -4.68 -2.83 -0.83
C THR A 17 -5.60 -3.00 -2.03
N THR A 18 -6.46 -2.00 -2.31
CA THR A 18 -7.39 -2.05 -3.44
C THR A 18 -6.66 -1.96 -4.79
N ILE A 19 -5.60 -1.16 -4.87
CA ILE A 19 -4.72 -1.07 -6.04
C ILE A 19 -4.03 -2.42 -6.30
N ALA A 20 -3.44 -3.05 -5.28
CA ALA A 20 -2.78 -4.35 -5.41
C ALA A 20 -3.76 -5.45 -5.86
N ALA A 21 -4.95 -5.51 -5.25
CA ALA A 21 -6.01 -6.45 -5.62
C ALA A 21 -6.42 -6.30 -7.10
N MET A 22 -6.67 -5.08 -7.55
CA MET A 22 -7.11 -4.84 -8.92
C MET A 22 -6.00 -5.01 -9.96
N ASN A 23 -4.74 -4.74 -9.60
CA ASN A 23 -3.60 -5.06 -10.46
C ASN A 23 -3.49 -6.57 -10.68
N LEU A 24 -3.64 -7.38 -9.62
CA LEU A 24 -3.67 -8.83 -9.72
C LEU A 24 -4.83 -9.31 -10.61
N VAL A 25 -6.05 -8.82 -10.38
CA VAL A 25 -7.23 -9.17 -11.19
C VAL A 25 -7.01 -8.89 -12.67
N ARG A 26 -6.55 -7.67 -13.01
CA ARG A 26 -6.30 -7.27 -14.40
C ARG A 26 -5.25 -8.15 -15.08
N MET A 27 -4.17 -8.47 -14.35
CA MET A 27 -3.11 -9.33 -14.88
C MET A 27 -3.59 -10.75 -15.11
N LEU A 28 -4.33 -11.35 -14.17
CA LEU A 28 -4.87 -12.70 -14.34
C LEU A 28 -5.83 -12.79 -15.54
N ILE A 29 -6.68 -11.77 -15.73
CA ILE A 29 -7.55 -11.65 -16.90
C ILE A 29 -6.71 -11.54 -18.18
N ALA A 30 -5.70 -10.66 -18.20
CA ALA A 30 -4.82 -10.48 -19.37
C ALA A 30 -4.06 -11.75 -19.76
N LYS A 31 -3.82 -12.64 -18.79
CA LYS A 31 -3.20 -13.96 -19.01
C LYS A 31 -4.20 -15.06 -19.39
N GLY A 32 -5.45 -14.73 -19.60
CA GLY A 32 -6.49 -15.66 -20.07
C GLY A 32 -7.14 -16.51 -18.97
N HIS A 33 -6.97 -16.15 -17.69
CA HIS A 33 -7.71 -16.78 -16.62
C HIS A 33 -9.16 -16.29 -16.57
N ASN A 34 -10.08 -17.17 -16.21
CA ASN A 34 -11.44 -16.78 -15.83
C ASN A 34 -11.41 -16.27 -14.39
N VAL A 35 -11.51 -14.96 -14.19
CA VAL A 35 -11.41 -14.34 -12.87
C VAL A 35 -12.77 -13.94 -12.36
N ARG A 36 -13.10 -14.39 -11.14
CA ARG A 36 -14.31 -14.01 -10.41
C ARG A 36 -13.91 -13.21 -9.18
N VAL A 37 -14.50 -12.04 -8.98
CA VAL A 37 -14.17 -11.13 -7.87
C VAL A 37 -15.35 -11.02 -6.92
N VAL A 38 -15.17 -11.42 -5.65
CA VAL A 38 -16.22 -11.27 -4.61
C VAL A 38 -15.88 -10.08 -3.73
N CYS A 39 -16.73 -9.05 -3.73
CA CYS A 39 -16.44 -7.80 -3.04
C CYS A 39 -17.71 -6.98 -2.74
N PRO A 40 -17.66 -5.95 -1.86
CA PRO A 40 -18.79 -5.08 -1.53
C PRO A 40 -18.92 -3.84 -2.43
N ASP A 41 -18.26 -3.80 -3.60
CA ASP A 41 -18.24 -2.63 -4.47
C ASP A 41 -19.48 -2.56 -5.36
N GLU A 42 -20.49 -1.82 -4.93
CA GLU A 42 -21.77 -1.66 -5.66
C GLU A 42 -21.59 -1.04 -7.06
N PHE A 43 -20.55 -0.23 -7.31
CA PHE A 43 -20.28 0.35 -8.64
C PHE A 43 -19.92 -0.69 -9.69
N ARG A 44 -19.56 -1.89 -9.26
CA ARG A 44 -19.21 -3.02 -10.14
C ARG A 44 -20.36 -4.00 -10.33
N ARG A 45 -21.53 -3.72 -9.75
CA ARG A 45 -22.71 -4.59 -9.91
C ARG A 45 -23.10 -4.70 -11.37
N GLY A 46 -23.28 -5.94 -11.85
CA GLY A 46 -23.59 -6.24 -13.26
C GLY A 46 -22.39 -6.25 -14.20
N GLN A 47 -21.17 -5.93 -13.72
CA GLN A 47 -19.98 -6.13 -14.51
C GLN A 47 -19.63 -7.63 -14.58
N PRO A 48 -19.22 -8.16 -15.75
CA PRO A 48 -18.81 -9.57 -15.88
C PRO A 48 -17.68 -9.93 -14.91
N GLY A 49 -17.84 -11.08 -14.26
CA GLY A 49 -16.85 -11.58 -13.29
C GLY A 49 -16.94 -10.98 -11.88
N PHE A 50 -17.81 -10.00 -11.63
CA PHE A 50 -17.98 -9.43 -10.30
C PHE A 50 -19.21 -9.99 -9.58
N TYR A 51 -19.00 -10.51 -8.38
CA TYR A 51 -19.98 -11.06 -7.46
C TYR A 51 -20.10 -10.13 -6.26
N ILE A 52 -21.16 -9.30 -6.25
CA ILE A 52 -21.27 -8.22 -5.27
C ILE A 52 -22.04 -8.70 -4.04
N VAL A 53 -21.38 -8.61 -2.89
CA VAL A 53 -21.98 -8.88 -1.57
C VAL A 53 -22.43 -7.59 -0.90
N PRO A 54 -23.43 -7.63 0.00
CA PRO A 54 -23.86 -6.45 0.72
C PRO A 54 -22.74 -5.83 1.57
N ARG A 55 -22.83 -4.52 1.82
CA ARG A 55 -21.96 -3.84 2.80
C ARG A 55 -22.43 -4.15 4.22
N LEU A 56 -21.47 -4.30 5.12
CA LEU A 56 -21.71 -4.44 6.54
C LEU A 56 -22.13 -3.08 7.12
N ASN A 57 -23.30 -3.05 7.74
CA ASN A 57 -23.73 -1.88 8.49
C ASN A 57 -23.09 -1.92 9.89
N VAL A 58 -22.17 -0.98 10.17
CA VAL A 58 -21.48 -0.83 11.46
C VAL A 58 -22.13 0.26 12.34
N GLY A 59 -23.38 0.63 12.06
CA GLY A 59 -24.16 1.57 12.84
C GLY A 59 -23.54 2.98 12.88
N PRO A 60 -23.32 3.57 14.07
CA PRO A 60 -22.80 4.94 14.20
C PRO A 60 -21.44 5.15 13.55
N PHE A 61 -20.68 4.06 13.30
CA PHE A 61 -19.35 4.11 12.69
C PHE A 61 -19.36 4.11 11.16
N ASN A 62 -20.53 3.98 10.50
CA ASN A 62 -20.59 3.99 9.02
C ASN A 62 -19.91 5.22 8.41
N GLY A 63 -20.22 6.42 8.90
CA GLY A 63 -19.63 7.65 8.40
C GLY A 63 -18.11 7.74 8.61
N TYR A 64 -17.58 7.10 9.64
CA TYR A 64 -16.13 7.00 9.86
C TYR A 64 -15.48 6.04 8.85
N VAL A 65 -16.09 4.88 8.60
CA VAL A 65 -15.62 3.87 7.65
C VAL A 65 -15.62 4.45 6.23
N GLU A 66 -16.71 5.11 5.82
CA GLU A 66 -16.84 5.78 4.51
C GLU A 66 -15.81 6.89 4.30
N LYS A 67 -15.60 7.76 5.30
CA LYS A 67 -14.55 8.81 5.25
C LYS A 67 -13.14 8.24 5.11
N ASN A 68 -12.93 6.99 5.52
CA ASN A 68 -11.68 6.28 5.31
C ASN A 68 -11.60 5.57 3.95
N GLY A 69 -12.62 5.71 3.09
CA GLY A 69 -12.65 5.09 1.76
C GLY A 69 -12.70 3.57 1.80
N VAL A 70 -13.23 2.99 2.89
CA VAL A 70 -13.30 1.54 3.10
C VAL A 70 -14.77 1.11 3.08
N ALA A 71 -15.10 0.11 2.27
CA ALA A 71 -16.35 -0.61 2.33
C ALA A 71 -16.10 -1.96 2.97
N ILE A 72 -16.78 -2.29 4.08
CA ILE A 72 -16.61 -3.60 4.73
C ILE A 72 -17.70 -4.53 4.21
N ALA A 73 -17.31 -5.72 3.74
CA ALA A 73 -18.23 -6.72 3.23
C ALA A 73 -19.03 -7.41 4.35
N LYS A 74 -20.32 -7.59 4.14
CA LYS A 74 -21.14 -8.54 4.88
C LYS A 74 -21.05 -9.90 4.22
N VAL A 75 -20.99 -10.97 5.03
CA VAL A 75 -20.97 -12.35 4.51
C VAL A 75 -22.29 -12.66 3.83
N ASP A 76 -22.21 -13.04 2.56
CA ASP A 76 -23.31 -13.61 1.78
C ASP A 76 -22.87 -14.98 1.26
N ARG A 77 -23.41 -16.03 1.89
CA ARG A 77 -23.00 -17.40 1.60
C ARG A 77 -23.46 -17.90 0.22
N GLU A 78 -24.59 -17.39 -0.26
CA GLU A 78 -25.13 -17.78 -1.58
C GLU A 78 -24.24 -17.23 -2.69
N THR A 79 -23.94 -15.92 -2.64
CA THR A 79 -23.02 -15.27 -3.58
C THR A 79 -21.61 -15.89 -3.54
N LEU A 80 -21.11 -16.24 -2.34
CA LEU A 80 -19.82 -16.96 -2.21
C LEU A 80 -19.87 -18.34 -2.88
N ARG A 81 -20.92 -19.11 -2.65
CA ARG A 81 -21.07 -20.45 -3.25
C ARG A 81 -21.11 -20.36 -4.76
N GLN A 82 -21.87 -19.43 -5.33
CA GLN A 82 -21.95 -19.21 -6.78
C GLN A 82 -20.57 -18.81 -7.36
N ALA A 83 -19.82 -17.95 -6.65
CA ALA A 83 -18.51 -17.54 -7.09
C ALA A 83 -17.48 -18.69 -7.04
N LEU A 84 -17.57 -19.57 -6.04
CA LEU A 84 -16.63 -20.68 -5.81
C LEU A 84 -16.97 -21.94 -6.64
N ASP A 85 -18.17 -22.06 -7.17
CA ASP A 85 -18.57 -23.22 -7.95
C ASP A 85 -17.69 -23.39 -9.19
N GLY A 86 -17.03 -24.59 -9.30
CA GLY A 86 -16.09 -24.90 -10.37
C GLY A 86 -14.82 -24.03 -10.38
N ALA A 87 -14.44 -23.40 -9.26
CA ALA A 87 -13.19 -22.67 -9.15
C ALA A 87 -11.99 -23.60 -8.97
N ASP A 88 -10.88 -23.29 -9.64
CA ASP A 88 -9.60 -24.01 -9.50
C ASP A 88 -8.77 -23.51 -8.31
N ALA A 89 -8.91 -22.22 -7.95
CA ALA A 89 -8.18 -21.60 -6.85
C ALA A 89 -8.94 -20.41 -6.27
N VAL A 90 -8.66 -20.11 -5.00
CA VAL A 90 -9.10 -18.88 -4.34
C VAL A 90 -7.89 -18.06 -3.90
N HIS A 91 -7.86 -16.77 -4.22
CA HIS A 91 -6.91 -15.81 -3.66
C HIS A 91 -7.63 -14.79 -2.79
N ILE A 92 -7.26 -14.71 -1.52
CA ILE A 92 -7.89 -13.84 -0.52
C ILE A 92 -7.00 -12.65 -0.23
N ILE A 93 -7.56 -11.42 -0.24
CA ILE A 93 -6.75 -10.20 -0.07
C ILE A 93 -6.59 -9.81 1.41
N THR A 94 -7.65 -9.94 2.23
CA THR A 94 -7.63 -9.49 3.63
C THR A 94 -8.27 -10.52 4.57
N PRO A 95 -7.86 -10.63 5.87
CA PRO A 95 -8.32 -11.70 6.75
C PRO A 95 -9.62 -11.34 7.53
N PHE A 96 -10.61 -10.70 6.87
CA PHE A 96 -11.83 -10.25 7.56
C PHE A 96 -12.99 -11.26 7.41
N PHE A 97 -14.23 -10.80 7.62
CA PHE A 97 -15.39 -11.69 7.79
C PHE A 97 -15.75 -12.46 6.53
N LEU A 98 -15.85 -11.78 5.37
CA LEU A 98 -16.18 -12.40 4.09
C LEU A 98 -15.08 -13.41 3.71
N SER A 99 -13.83 -13.00 3.84
CA SER A 99 -12.65 -13.80 3.54
C SER A 99 -12.53 -15.06 4.40
N ARG A 100 -12.87 -14.98 5.68
CA ARG A 100 -12.92 -16.16 6.57
C ARG A 100 -14.01 -17.14 6.16
N ALA A 101 -15.19 -16.63 5.75
CA ALA A 101 -16.26 -17.47 5.24
C ALA A 101 -15.86 -18.12 3.91
N ALA A 102 -15.18 -17.39 3.02
CA ALA A 102 -14.67 -17.91 1.75
C ALA A 102 -13.61 -18.99 1.97
N LEU A 103 -12.64 -18.77 2.87
CA LEU A 103 -11.63 -19.77 3.25
C LEU A 103 -12.28 -21.06 3.73
N LYS A 104 -13.23 -20.95 4.66
CA LYS A 104 -13.94 -22.13 5.18
C LYS A 104 -14.66 -22.88 4.07
N MET A 105 -15.42 -22.18 3.23
CA MET A 105 -16.18 -22.79 2.13
C MET A 105 -15.26 -23.41 1.06
N ALA A 106 -14.17 -22.73 0.70
CA ALA A 106 -13.19 -23.27 -0.24
C ALA A 106 -12.56 -24.58 0.27
N LYS A 107 -12.23 -24.65 1.58
CA LYS A 107 -11.75 -25.90 2.19
C LYS A 107 -12.79 -27.04 2.17
N GLU A 108 -14.06 -26.72 2.46
CA GLU A 108 -15.17 -27.69 2.38
C GLU A 108 -15.36 -28.21 0.93
N MET A 109 -15.03 -27.38 -0.07
CA MET A 109 -15.07 -27.73 -1.50
C MET A 109 -13.76 -28.27 -2.04
N ASN A 110 -12.76 -28.49 -1.21
CA ASN A 110 -11.39 -28.91 -1.55
C ASN A 110 -10.67 -28.00 -2.56
N ILE A 111 -10.99 -26.69 -2.58
CA ILE A 111 -10.36 -25.70 -3.45
C ILE A 111 -9.09 -25.16 -2.78
N PRO A 112 -7.92 -25.11 -3.46
CA PRO A 112 -6.69 -24.49 -2.93
C PRO A 112 -6.86 -23.01 -2.64
N VAL A 113 -6.30 -22.54 -1.51
CA VAL A 113 -6.43 -21.16 -1.06
C VAL A 113 -5.07 -20.50 -0.87
N THR A 114 -4.82 -19.43 -1.60
CA THR A 114 -3.73 -18.50 -1.32
C THR A 114 -4.27 -17.22 -0.68
N ALA A 115 -3.48 -16.51 0.14
CA ALA A 115 -3.92 -15.26 0.73
C ALA A 115 -2.80 -14.23 0.85
N GLY A 116 -3.13 -12.96 0.56
CA GLY A 116 -2.24 -11.83 0.76
C GLY A 116 -2.20 -11.35 2.22
N PHE A 117 -1.04 -10.93 2.68
CA PHE A 117 -0.88 -10.27 3.97
C PHE A 117 -0.85 -8.74 3.77
N HIS A 118 -2.03 -8.13 3.59
CA HIS A 118 -2.17 -6.71 3.29
C HIS A 118 -2.70 -5.87 4.48
N CYS A 119 -2.77 -6.44 5.68
CA CYS A 119 -3.27 -5.75 6.86
C CYS A 119 -2.30 -5.92 8.04
N GLN A 120 -1.50 -4.90 8.32
CA GLN A 120 -0.63 -4.85 9.50
C GLN A 120 -1.47 -4.54 10.75
N ALA A 121 -1.14 -5.16 11.89
CA ALA A 121 -1.90 -4.96 13.12
C ALA A 121 -1.95 -3.48 13.56
N GLU A 122 -0.85 -2.76 13.34
CA GLU A 122 -0.70 -1.34 13.63
C GLU A 122 -1.66 -0.46 12.82
N ASN A 123 -1.98 -0.83 11.58
CA ASN A 123 -2.97 -0.11 10.77
C ASN A 123 -4.37 -0.24 11.39
N PHE A 124 -4.70 -1.42 11.92
CA PHE A 124 -5.97 -1.64 12.62
C PHE A 124 -6.02 -0.91 13.97
N SER A 125 -4.98 -1.09 14.79
CA SER A 125 -4.90 -0.52 16.14
C SER A 125 -4.78 1.01 16.15
N ASN A 126 -4.32 1.62 15.07
CA ASN A 126 -4.30 3.07 14.91
C ASN A 126 -5.70 3.70 14.98
N HIS A 127 -6.72 3.03 14.46
CA HIS A 127 -8.11 3.51 14.51
C HIS A 127 -8.70 3.58 15.93
N ILE A 128 -8.13 2.84 16.87
CA ILE A 128 -8.54 2.80 18.28
C ILE A 128 -7.44 3.36 19.22
N PHE A 129 -6.49 4.14 18.68
CA PHE A 129 -5.39 4.78 19.40
C PHE A 129 -4.42 3.80 20.11
N LEU A 130 -4.39 2.54 19.72
CA LEU A 130 -3.52 1.50 20.29
C LEU A 130 -2.33 1.12 19.37
N MET A 131 -2.01 1.92 18.34
CA MET A 131 -0.93 1.67 17.39
C MET A 131 0.42 1.38 18.08
N ASN A 132 0.69 2.05 19.19
CA ASN A 132 1.92 1.89 19.97
C ASN A 132 1.86 0.79 21.03
N SER A 133 0.73 0.10 21.18
CA SER A 133 0.58 -0.99 22.14
C SER A 133 1.08 -2.31 21.55
N HIS A 134 2.34 -2.65 21.84
CA HIS A 134 2.96 -3.92 21.38
C HIS A 134 2.13 -5.14 21.79
N GLY A 135 1.67 -5.21 23.05
CA GLY A 135 0.87 -6.33 23.54
C GLY A 135 -0.47 -6.49 22.81
N PHE A 136 -1.11 -5.38 22.43
CA PHE A 136 -2.34 -5.41 21.63
C PHE A 136 -2.06 -5.90 20.21
N ASN A 137 -1.05 -5.32 19.52
CA ASN A 137 -0.68 -5.68 18.16
C ASN A 137 -0.25 -7.16 18.07
N ASN A 138 0.52 -7.67 19.04
CA ASN A 138 0.88 -9.08 19.13
C ASN A 138 -0.36 -10.00 19.22
N LYS A 139 -1.37 -9.62 20.04
CA LYS A 139 -2.64 -10.36 20.11
C LYS A 139 -3.38 -10.37 18.78
N VAL A 140 -3.36 -9.26 18.04
CA VAL A 140 -3.97 -9.16 16.70
C VAL A 140 -3.26 -10.08 15.70
N TYR A 141 -1.91 -10.11 15.67
CA TYR A 141 -1.16 -11.03 14.80
C TYR A 141 -1.43 -12.50 15.16
N LYS A 142 -1.46 -12.86 16.44
CA LYS A 142 -1.84 -14.21 16.90
C LYS A 142 -3.27 -14.58 16.52
N TYR A 143 -4.20 -13.63 16.61
CA TYR A 143 -5.58 -13.80 16.19
C TYR A 143 -5.69 -14.06 14.69
N PHE A 144 -4.99 -13.27 13.85
CA PHE A 144 -4.96 -13.46 12.40
C PHE A 144 -4.40 -14.83 12.03
N TYR A 145 -3.30 -15.27 12.67
CA TYR A 145 -2.76 -16.59 12.45
C TYR A 145 -3.78 -17.66 12.85
N LYS A 146 -4.24 -17.66 14.11
CA LYS A 146 -5.12 -18.70 14.66
C LYS A 146 -6.44 -18.86 13.89
N HIS A 147 -7.01 -17.76 13.40
CA HIS A 147 -8.34 -17.76 12.82
C HIS A 147 -8.39 -17.61 11.30
N PHE A 148 -7.22 -17.49 10.65
CA PHE A 148 -7.16 -17.35 9.21
C PHE A 148 -5.88 -17.98 8.61
N TYR A 149 -4.70 -17.41 8.82
CA TYR A 149 -3.51 -17.78 8.06
C TYR A 149 -2.99 -19.21 8.31
N LYS A 150 -3.31 -19.84 9.43
CA LYS A 150 -2.94 -21.25 9.69
C LYS A 150 -3.59 -22.23 8.71
N ASP A 151 -4.72 -21.87 8.13
CA ASP A 151 -5.55 -22.69 7.27
C ASP A 151 -5.37 -22.36 5.77
N VAL A 152 -4.52 -21.38 5.43
CA VAL A 152 -4.17 -20.98 4.06
C VAL A 152 -3.05 -21.86 3.52
N ASP A 153 -3.15 -22.33 2.27
CA ASP A 153 -2.16 -23.22 1.66
C ASP A 153 -0.85 -22.49 1.32
N CYS A 154 -0.92 -21.22 0.89
CA CYS A 154 0.26 -20.37 0.68
C CYS A 154 -0.05 -18.89 0.94
N VAL A 155 0.79 -18.22 1.76
CA VAL A 155 0.65 -16.80 2.09
C VAL A 155 1.54 -15.93 1.18
N HIS A 156 0.97 -14.92 0.55
CA HIS A 156 1.69 -13.87 -0.15
C HIS A 156 2.05 -12.74 0.83
N TYR A 157 3.34 -12.45 0.95
CA TYR A 157 3.86 -11.31 1.72
C TYR A 157 4.40 -10.24 0.77
N PRO A 158 3.87 -9.01 0.79
CA PRO A 158 4.34 -7.92 -0.10
C PRO A 158 5.78 -7.46 0.16
N SER A 159 6.35 -7.80 1.30
CA SER A 159 7.75 -7.51 1.64
C SER A 159 8.30 -8.53 2.63
N GLN A 160 9.62 -8.69 2.62
CA GLN A 160 10.33 -9.54 3.60
C GLN A 160 10.10 -9.03 5.03
N PHE A 161 10.05 -7.71 5.19
CA PHE A 161 9.76 -7.06 6.47
C PHE A 161 8.44 -7.54 7.10
N ILE A 162 7.35 -7.56 6.32
CA ILE A 162 6.05 -7.97 6.89
C ILE A 162 5.97 -9.46 7.16
N ARG A 163 6.66 -10.29 6.35
CA ARG A 163 6.82 -11.70 6.63
C ARG A 163 7.50 -11.93 7.98
N GLU A 164 8.68 -11.34 8.19
CA GLU A 164 9.45 -11.48 9.43
C GLU A 164 8.68 -10.93 10.63
N THR A 165 8.01 -9.79 10.46
CA THR A 165 7.16 -9.21 11.52
C THR A 165 6.03 -10.17 11.91
N PHE A 166 5.29 -10.69 10.93
CA PHE A 166 4.17 -11.58 11.20
C PHE A 166 4.63 -12.90 11.84
N GLU A 167 5.66 -13.55 11.27
CA GLU A 167 6.21 -14.81 11.78
C GLU A 167 6.73 -14.65 13.21
N LYS A 168 7.42 -13.54 13.52
CA LYS A 168 7.90 -13.22 14.86
C LYS A 168 6.75 -12.99 15.85
N GLU A 169 5.78 -12.15 15.48
CA GLU A 169 4.71 -11.75 16.38
C GLU A 169 3.67 -12.86 16.61
N CYS A 170 3.36 -13.67 15.61
CA CYS A 170 2.46 -14.80 15.82
C CYS A 170 3.15 -16.05 16.39
N GLY A 171 4.49 -16.16 16.30
CA GLY A 171 5.27 -17.31 16.77
C GLY A 171 5.21 -18.52 15.83
N HIS A 172 4.78 -18.35 14.59
CA HIS A 172 4.61 -19.42 13.59
C HIS A 172 5.14 -19.00 12.24
N LYS A 173 5.53 -19.98 11.41
CA LYS A 173 6.03 -19.75 10.04
C LYS A 173 5.09 -20.42 9.02
N PRO A 174 4.02 -19.75 8.59
CA PRO A 174 3.15 -20.29 7.55
C PRO A 174 3.93 -20.49 6.24
N ASN A 175 3.51 -21.49 5.44
CA ASN A 175 4.01 -21.57 4.07
C ASN A 175 3.68 -20.27 3.33
N GLY A 176 4.66 -19.67 2.65
CA GLY A 176 4.42 -18.40 1.98
C GLY A 176 5.61 -17.89 1.18
N ARG A 177 5.33 -16.90 0.34
CA ARG A 177 6.28 -16.27 -0.58
C ARG A 177 6.30 -14.76 -0.40
N VAL A 178 7.48 -14.20 -0.54
CA VAL A 178 7.67 -12.74 -0.59
C VAL A 178 7.67 -12.31 -2.04
N ILE A 179 6.63 -11.57 -2.42
CA ILE A 179 6.47 -11.05 -3.78
C ILE A 179 6.01 -9.60 -3.64
N SER A 180 6.75 -8.64 -4.21
CA SER A 180 6.34 -7.23 -4.18
C SER A 180 5.00 -7.05 -4.94
N ASN A 181 4.20 -6.07 -4.51
CA ASN A 181 3.00 -5.67 -5.27
C ASN A 181 3.34 -5.06 -6.65
N GLY A 182 4.62 -4.78 -6.89
CA GLY A 182 5.12 -4.25 -8.15
C GLY A 182 4.79 -2.77 -8.37
N VAL A 183 5.50 -2.18 -9.32
CA VAL A 183 5.28 -0.81 -9.80
C VAL A 183 4.92 -0.85 -11.27
N ASN A 184 3.84 -0.14 -11.63
CA ASN A 184 3.38 -0.07 -13.00
C ASN A 184 4.43 0.61 -13.90
N THR A 185 4.63 0.07 -15.10
CA THR A 185 5.64 0.52 -16.08
C THR A 185 5.48 1.97 -16.53
N ARG A 186 4.31 2.59 -16.33
CA ARG A 186 4.12 4.04 -16.56
C ARG A 186 4.98 4.91 -15.65
N PHE A 187 5.30 4.44 -14.43
CA PHE A 187 6.19 5.13 -13.51
C PHE A 187 7.63 4.81 -13.89
N GLN A 188 8.21 5.70 -14.65
CA GLN A 188 9.60 5.67 -15.08
C GLN A 188 10.16 7.08 -15.16
N LYS A 189 11.46 7.20 -15.04
CA LYS A 189 12.15 8.49 -15.16
C LYS A 189 11.92 9.07 -16.56
N ARG A 190 11.44 10.31 -16.60
CA ARG A 190 11.24 11.09 -17.83
C ARG A 190 11.45 12.58 -17.57
N GLU A 191 11.84 13.32 -18.58
CA GLU A 191 11.87 14.78 -18.49
C GLU A 191 10.45 15.33 -18.38
N THR A 192 10.22 16.13 -17.35
CA THR A 192 8.94 16.78 -17.10
C THR A 192 9.20 18.19 -16.57
N LYS A 193 8.58 19.18 -17.21
CA LYS A 193 8.74 20.58 -16.81
C LYS A 193 7.90 20.86 -15.57
N LYS A 194 8.49 21.55 -14.58
CA LYS A 194 7.74 22.10 -13.46
C LYS A 194 6.70 23.11 -13.96
N PRO A 195 5.52 23.20 -13.32
CA PRO A 195 4.59 24.30 -13.52
C PRO A 195 5.29 25.66 -13.35
N VAL A 196 4.84 26.67 -14.11
CA VAL A 196 5.49 28.00 -14.16
C VAL A 196 5.65 28.60 -12.77
N GLU A 197 4.63 28.46 -11.91
CA GLU A 197 4.61 28.95 -10.54
C GLU A 197 5.56 28.23 -9.57
N MET A 198 6.17 27.11 -10.01
CA MET A 198 7.08 26.27 -9.22
C MET A 198 8.50 26.21 -9.79
N GLN A 199 8.79 26.91 -10.91
CA GLN A 199 10.09 26.82 -11.59
C GLN A 199 11.28 27.21 -10.71
N ASP A 200 11.10 28.27 -9.88
CA ASP A 200 12.13 28.76 -8.97
C ASP A 200 12.05 28.15 -7.56
N ARG A 201 11.30 27.04 -7.41
CA ARG A 201 11.10 26.36 -6.12
C ARG A 201 11.66 24.94 -6.14
N PHE A 202 12.06 24.48 -4.96
CA PHE A 202 12.27 23.07 -4.72
C PHE A 202 10.93 22.40 -4.43
N VAL A 203 10.55 21.45 -5.24
CA VAL A 203 9.30 20.70 -5.08
C VAL A 203 9.56 19.45 -4.26
N ILE A 204 8.92 19.35 -3.09
CA ILE A 204 8.93 18.16 -2.25
C ILE A 204 7.57 17.50 -2.29
N LEU A 205 7.54 16.23 -2.72
CA LEU A 205 6.33 15.45 -2.85
C LEU A 205 6.20 14.42 -1.73
N PHE A 206 5.00 14.27 -1.20
CA PHE A 206 4.58 13.09 -0.45
C PHE A 206 3.22 12.59 -0.95
N THR A 207 3.13 11.30 -1.25
CA THR A 207 1.91 10.64 -1.71
C THR A 207 1.35 9.72 -0.64
N GLY A 208 0.11 9.95 -0.24
CA GLY A 208 -0.54 9.10 0.74
C GLY A 208 -1.81 9.68 1.33
N ARG A 209 -2.60 8.82 1.98
CA ARG A 209 -3.82 9.25 2.68
C ARG A 209 -3.47 10.16 3.86
N TYR A 210 -4.25 11.21 4.09
CA TYR A 210 -4.05 12.12 5.23
C TYR A 210 -4.55 11.48 6.53
N SER A 211 -3.74 10.58 7.08
CA SER A 211 -3.98 9.80 8.28
C SER A 211 -2.77 9.84 9.23
N ARG A 212 -2.98 9.44 10.48
CA ARG A 212 -1.99 9.64 11.55
C ARG A 212 -0.68 8.91 11.28
N GLU A 213 -0.75 7.65 10.85
CA GLU A 213 0.41 6.79 10.58
C GLU A 213 1.29 7.29 9.43
N LYS A 214 0.78 8.22 8.62
CA LYS A 214 1.51 8.85 7.51
C LYS A 214 2.35 10.07 7.93
N SER A 215 2.20 10.56 9.15
CA SER A 215 3.07 11.57 9.80
C SER A 215 3.33 12.84 8.99
N HIS A 216 2.35 13.35 8.23
CA HIS A 216 2.44 14.59 7.44
C HIS A 216 2.92 15.78 8.27
N GLU A 217 2.55 15.84 9.56
CA GLU A 217 2.92 16.92 10.47
C GLU A 217 4.44 17.02 10.67
N VAL A 218 5.14 15.88 10.61
CA VAL A 218 6.61 15.83 10.72
C VAL A 218 7.23 16.52 9.51
N LEU A 219 6.72 16.27 8.30
CA LEU A 219 7.22 16.92 7.08
C LEU A 219 6.93 18.43 7.08
N ILE A 220 5.73 18.87 7.49
CA ILE A 220 5.40 20.29 7.60
C ILE A 220 6.38 21.00 8.56
N LYS A 221 6.65 20.41 9.72
CA LYS A 221 7.60 20.95 10.70
C LYS A 221 9.02 20.94 10.15
N ALA A 222 9.46 19.89 9.49
CA ALA A 222 10.78 19.79 8.89
C ALA A 222 11.02 20.89 7.86
N VAL A 223 10.05 21.14 6.96
CA VAL A 223 10.16 22.23 5.99
C VAL A 223 10.26 23.58 6.67
N SER A 224 9.57 23.81 7.79
CA SER A 224 9.70 25.08 8.54
C SER A 224 11.08 25.27 9.19
N LEU A 225 11.83 24.19 9.39
CA LEU A 225 13.19 24.20 9.97
C LEU A 225 14.29 24.22 8.91
N SER A 226 13.99 23.87 7.65
CA SER A 226 14.93 23.82 6.55
C SER A 226 15.52 25.19 6.22
N ARG A 227 16.78 25.24 5.83
CA ARG A 227 17.47 26.44 5.28
C ARG A 227 16.79 26.98 4.01
N TYR A 228 16.06 26.12 3.31
CA TYR A 228 15.33 26.41 2.08
C TYR A 228 13.83 26.63 2.30
N SER A 229 13.38 26.85 3.55
CA SER A 229 11.96 26.97 3.91
C SER A 229 11.15 27.96 3.08
N ASP A 230 11.79 29.03 2.59
CA ASP A 230 11.20 30.08 1.76
C ASP A 230 11.27 29.78 0.24
N LYS A 231 11.85 28.65 -0.14
CA LYS A 231 11.95 28.15 -1.53
C LYS A 231 11.30 26.80 -1.74
N ILE A 232 10.84 26.11 -0.68
CA ILE A 232 10.24 24.78 -0.78
C ILE A 232 8.75 24.89 -1.05
N GLN A 233 8.30 24.26 -2.13
CA GLN A 233 6.90 23.96 -2.41
C GLN A 233 6.58 22.52 -2.00
N LEU A 234 5.78 22.34 -0.96
CA LEU A 234 5.25 21.03 -0.61
C LEU A 234 4.05 20.66 -1.50
N ILE A 235 4.00 19.40 -1.92
CA ILE A 235 2.83 18.79 -2.53
C ILE A 235 2.45 17.56 -1.70
N PHE A 236 1.25 17.59 -1.14
CA PHE A 236 0.61 16.44 -0.52
C PHE A 236 -0.38 15.83 -1.51
N ALA A 237 0.02 14.75 -2.15
CA ALA A 237 -0.78 14.03 -3.13
C ALA A 237 -1.65 12.98 -2.42
N GLY A 238 -2.93 13.31 -2.22
CA GLY A 238 -3.86 12.42 -1.53
C GLY A 238 -5.08 13.13 -0.98
N GLN A 239 -5.78 12.43 -0.11
CA GLN A 239 -6.94 12.93 0.64
C GLN A 239 -7.09 12.18 1.96
N GLY A 240 -7.83 12.73 2.91
CA GLY A 240 -8.07 12.02 4.16
C GLY A 240 -8.58 12.90 5.31
N PRO A 241 -8.92 12.30 6.44
CA PRO A 241 -9.62 12.98 7.54
C PRO A 241 -8.79 14.08 8.21
N LEU A 242 -7.47 14.08 8.06
CA LEU A 242 -6.60 15.07 8.70
C LEU A 242 -6.36 16.34 7.87
N GLU A 243 -6.92 16.48 6.67
CA GLU A 243 -6.64 17.59 5.76
C GLU A 243 -6.78 18.95 6.43
N ASN A 244 -7.90 19.21 7.08
CA ASN A 244 -8.15 20.49 7.75
C ASN A 244 -7.12 20.81 8.85
N LYS A 245 -6.68 19.78 9.60
CA LYS A 245 -5.63 19.92 10.61
C LYS A 245 -4.28 20.27 10.00
N LEU A 246 -3.93 19.58 8.91
CA LEU A 246 -2.68 19.78 8.19
C LEU A 246 -2.63 21.17 7.54
N ARG A 247 -3.74 21.63 6.92
CA ARG A 247 -3.84 22.99 6.38
C ARG A 247 -3.64 24.06 7.45
N LYS A 248 -4.29 23.93 8.62
CA LYS A 248 -4.10 24.87 9.74
C LYS A 248 -2.65 24.89 10.25
N LEU A 249 -2.01 23.71 10.34
CA LEU A 249 -0.61 23.62 10.75
C LEU A 249 0.32 24.30 9.74
N SER A 250 0.09 24.06 8.44
CA SER A 250 0.86 24.67 7.36
C SER A 250 0.72 26.20 7.36
N GLN A 251 -0.50 26.73 7.53
CA GLN A 251 -0.74 28.17 7.62
C GLN A 251 0.03 28.83 8.77
N LYS A 252 0.22 28.10 9.87
CA LYS A 252 0.97 28.61 11.04
C LYS A 252 2.49 28.59 10.83
N LEU A 253 3.01 27.59 10.11
CA LEU A 253 4.45 27.30 10.09
C LEU A 253 5.13 27.66 8.77
N LEU A 254 4.42 27.62 7.65
CA LEU A 254 5.03 27.72 6.32
C LEU A 254 4.68 29.03 5.62
N LYS A 255 5.69 29.67 5.01
CA LYS A 255 5.49 30.85 4.16
C LYS A 255 4.80 30.46 2.84
N ILE A 256 5.28 29.40 2.20
CA ILE A 256 4.69 28.83 0.99
C ILE A 256 3.71 27.74 1.38
N GLN A 257 2.43 27.94 1.03
CA GLN A 257 1.39 27.00 1.42
C GLN A 257 1.46 25.73 0.56
N PRO A 258 1.33 24.53 1.17
CA PRO A 258 1.33 23.26 0.43
C PRO A 258 0.15 23.14 -0.53
N VAL A 259 0.37 22.46 -1.63
CA VAL A 259 -0.70 21.95 -2.48
C VAL A 259 -1.26 20.67 -1.84
N PHE A 260 -2.57 20.66 -1.58
CA PHE A 260 -3.31 19.47 -1.14
C PHE A 260 -4.24 19.05 -2.26
N LYS A 261 -3.93 17.96 -2.96
CA LYS A 261 -4.69 17.53 -4.13
C LYS A 261 -4.63 16.02 -4.30
N PHE A 262 -5.72 15.42 -4.72
CA PHE A 262 -5.74 14.08 -5.27
C PHE A 262 -5.47 14.15 -6.77
N PHE A 263 -4.40 13.50 -7.23
CA PHE A 263 -3.98 13.49 -8.63
C PHE A 263 -4.46 12.22 -9.32
N GLY A 264 -4.89 12.34 -10.57
CA GLY A 264 -5.10 11.17 -11.43
C GLY A 264 -3.78 10.44 -11.71
N ARG A 265 -3.87 9.16 -12.12
CA ARG A 265 -2.67 8.33 -12.30
C ARG A 265 -1.67 8.89 -13.30
N ASP A 266 -2.14 9.45 -14.41
CA ASP A 266 -1.25 9.99 -15.44
C ASP A 266 -0.63 11.32 -15.00
N GLU A 267 -1.41 12.19 -14.35
CA GLU A 267 -0.92 13.44 -13.75
C GLU A 267 0.11 13.15 -12.64
N MET A 268 -0.09 12.07 -11.87
CA MET A 268 0.83 11.66 -10.81
C MET A 268 2.22 11.35 -11.32
N VAL A 269 2.33 10.73 -12.51
CA VAL A 269 3.64 10.45 -13.13
C VAL A 269 4.40 11.75 -13.41
N ASP A 270 3.72 12.80 -13.88
CA ASP A 270 4.34 14.10 -14.12
C ASP A 270 4.76 14.76 -12.80
N VAL A 271 3.88 14.74 -11.80
CA VAL A 271 4.16 15.32 -10.47
C VAL A 271 5.39 14.69 -9.82
N ILE A 272 5.53 13.37 -9.91
CA ILE A 272 6.69 12.65 -9.39
C ILE A 272 7.96 13.05 -10.15
N ASN A 273 7.90 13.10 -11.49
CA ASN A 273 9.06 13.36 -12.32
C ASN A 273 9.58 14.81 -12.24
N TYR A 274 8.74 15.80 -11.93
CA TYR A 274 9.23 17.16 -11.71
C TYR A 274 9.56 17.48 -10.24
N ALA A 275 9.26 16.58 -9.30
CA ALA A 275 9.62 16.77 -7.90
C ALA A 275 11.14 16.62 -7.70
N ASP A 276 11.73 17.52 -6.89
CA ASP A 276 13.15 17.45 -6.55
C ASP A 276 13.44 16.36 -5.51
N LEU A 277 12.49 16.11 -4.59
CA LEU A 277 12.57 15.05 -3.58
C LEU A 277 11.20 14.41 -3.35
N TYR A 278 11.25 13.14 -3.01
CA TYR A 278 10.11 12.43 -2.43
C TYR A 278 10.36 12.20 -0.93
N VAL A 279 9.49 12.68 -0.06
CA VAL A 279 9.66 12.45 1.38
C VAL A 279 8.60 11.49 1.89
N HIS A 280 9.02 10.41 2.56
CA HIS A 280 8.12 9.38 3.09
C HIS A 280 8.20 9.32 4.63
N PRO A 281 7.45 10.16 5.36
CA PRO A 281 7.55 10.25 6.81
C PRO A 281 6.70 9.20 7.54
N ALA A 282 6.05 8.28 6.81
CA ALA A 282 5.14 7.29 7.38
C ALA A 282 5.81 6.34 8.38
N GLU A 283 5.17 6.15 9.53
CA GLU A 283 5.64 5.23 10.56
C GLU A 283 5.26 3.76 10.29
N VAL A 284 4.19 3.52 9.55
CA VAL A 284 3.65 2.18 9.31
C VAL A 284 3.41 1.98 7.82
N GLU A 285 4.11 1.02 7.24
CA GLU A 285 3.99 0.65 5.82
C GLU A 285 4.34 -0.82 5.58
N ILE A 286 3.48 -1.52 4.87
CA ILE A 286 3.70 -2.92 4.48
C ILE A 286 4.56 -3.04 3.22
N ALA A 287 4.27 -2.23 2.20
CA ALA A 287 4.88 -2.29 0.87
C ALA A 287 5.17 -0.91 0.27
N ALA A 288 4.41 0.12 0.65
CA ALA A 288 4.55 1.51 0.21
C ALA A 288 4.71 1.68 -1.31
N ILE A 289 3.73 1.24 -2.07
CA ILE A 289 3.71 1.33 -3.55
C ILE A 289 4.05 2.76 -4.01
N ALA A 290 3.49 3.79 -3.37
CA ALA A 290 3.75 5.19 -3.71
C ALA A 290 5.24 5.59 -3.57
N CYS A 291 5.95 5.03 -2.59
CA CYS A 291 7.40 5.24 -2.47
C CYS A 291 8.16 4.54 -3.61
N LEU A 292 7.74 3.33 -3.98
CA LEU A 292 8.31 2.60 -5.11
C LEU A 292 8.02 3.29 -6.45
N GLU A 293 6.85 3.91 -6.63
CA GLU A 293 6.51 4.72 -7.81
C GLU A 293 7.44 5.93 -7.94
N ALA A 294 7.74 6.62 -6.83
CA ALA A 294 8.70 7.72 -6.80
C ALA A 294 10.12 7.25 -7.14
N ILE A 295 10.56 6.15 -6.56
CA ILE A 295 11.86 5.50 -6.84
C ILE A 295 11.95 5.10 -8.32
N ALA A 296 10.89 4.56 -8.90
CA ALA A 296 10.87 4.16 -10.31
C ALA A 296 11.02 5.35 -11.27
N CYS A 297 10.48 6.50 -10.90
CA CYS A 297 10.71 7.76 -11.62
C CYS A 297 12.09 8.38 -11.34
N GLY A 298 12.91 7.77 -10.49
CA GLY A 298 14.21 8.28 -10.12
C GLY A 298 14.17 9.43 -9.12
N THR A 299 13.00 9.77 -8.55
CA THR A 299 12.91 10.82 -7.54
C THR A 299 13.55 10.33 -6.24
N VAL A 300 14.57 11.06 -5.76
CA VAL A 300 15.34 10.65 -4.58
C VAL A 300 14.45 10.68 -3.34
N PRO A 301 14.31 9.56 -2.61
CA PRO A 301 13.48 9.51 -1.42
C PRO A 301 14.25 9.88 -0.16
N VAL A 302 13.56 10.55 0.78
CA VAL A 302 13.97 10.71 2.18
C VAL A 302 12.91 10.02 3.05
N ILE A 303 13.30 8.99 3.78
CA ILE A 303 12.39 7.99 4.35
C ILE A 303 12.55 7.94 5.87
N ALA A 304 11.44 7.82 6.60
CA ALA A 304 11.48 7.60 8.04
C ALA A 304 12.11 6.23 8.38
N ASP A 305 13.14 6.21 9.25
CA ASP A 305 13.73 4.99 9.78
C ASP A 305 12.81 4.39 10.87
N SER A 306 11.65 3.90 10.45
CA SER A 306 10.67 3.27 11.32
C SER A 306 10.81 1.76 11.34
N LYS A 307 10.87 1.17 12.54
CA LYS A 307 10.85 -0.28 12.74
C LYS A 307 9.53 -0.96 12.35
N ARG A 308 8.50 -0.18 12.02
CA ARG A 308 7.17 -0.66 11.64
C ARG A 308 6.87 -0.44 10.15
N SER A 309 7.90 -0.07 9.37
CA SER A 309 7.75 0.27 7.97
C SER A 309 8.73 -0.50 7.08
N ALA A 310 8.22 -1.07 5.99
CA ALA A 310 9.04 -1.68 4.95
C ALA A 310 9.86 -0.66 4.16
N THR A 311 9.48 0.62 4.17
CA THR A 311 10.13 1.66 3.34
C THR A 311 11.57 1.91 3.70
N ARG A 312 11.96 1.73 4.97
CA ARG A 312 13.35 1.90 5.40
C ARG A 312 14.34 1.06 4.58
N PHE A 313 13.91 -0.09 4.05
CA PHE A 313 14.73 -0.99 3.25
C PHE A 313 14.91 -0.53 1.79
N PHE A 314 14.27 0.56 1.39
CA PHE A 314 14.47 1.19 0.08
C PHE A 314 15.58 2.24 0.09
N ALA A 315 16.10 2.60 1.26
CA ALA A 315 17.21 3.53 1.36
C ALA A 315 18.49 2.89 0.78
N LEU A 316 19.14 3.61 -0.14
CA LEU A 316 20.44 3.22 -0.72
C LEU A 316 21.61 3.87 0.00
N ASP A 317 21.33 4.84 0.87
CA ASP A 317 22.31 5.64 1.58
C ASP A 317 21.74 6.08 2.94
N GLU A 318 22.58 6.32 3.94
CA GLU A 318 22.14 6.80 5.26
C GLU A 318 21.46 8.18 5.20
N ASN A 319 21.79 8.99 4.18
CA ASN A 319 21.14 10.28 3.97
C ASN A 319 19.75 10.16 3.33
N ASN A 320 19.37 8.97 2.89
CA ASN A 320 17.99 8.67 2.52
C ASN A 320 17.12 8.28 3.74
N LEU A 321 17.71 8.15 4.94
CA LEU A 321 16.98 7.86 6.17
C LEU A 321 17.04 9.05 7.14
N PHE A 322 15.92 9.30 7.82
CA PHE A 322 15.85 10.20 8.95
C PHE A 322 15.21 9.50 10.15
N ARG A 323 15.56 9.93 11.36
CA ARG A 323 14.99 9.38 12.60
C ARG A 323 13.48 9.60 12.63
N SER A 324 12.72 8.50 12.73
CA SER A 324 11.25 8.57 12.71
C SER A 324 10.73 9.58 13.74
N ASN A 325 9.75 10.41 13.35
CA ASN A 325 9.17 11.47 14.16
C ASN A 325 10.12 12.62 14.58
N ASP A 326 11.28 12.74 13.94
CA ASP A 326 12.22 13.83 14.19
C ASP A 326 12.23 14.84 13.02
N PRO A 327 11.50 15.97 13.15
CA PRO A 327 11.47 16.97 12.08
C PRO A 327 12.79 17.71 11.89
N GLY A 328 13.67 17.78 12.91
CA GLY A 328 14.99 18.38 12.79
C GLY A 328 15.90 17.54 11.91
N ASP A 329 16.01 16.24 12.20
CA ASP A 329 16.80 15.32 11.39
C ASP A 329 16.26 15.21 9.95
N LEU A 330 14.93 15.27 9.77
CA LEU A 330 14.33 15.32 8.43
C LEU A 330 14.71 16.60 7.69
N ALA A 331 14.74 17.75 8.37
CA ALA A 331 15.16 19.03 7.78
C ALA A 331 16.62 18.96 7.30
N ASP A 332 17.52 18.40 8.12
CA ASP A 332 18.92 18.22 7.77
C ASP A 332 19.09 17.32 6.54
N LYS A 333 18.32 16.24 6.44
CA LYS A 333 18.34 15.34 5.26
C LYS A 333 17.76 16.01 4.00
N ILE A 334 16.69 16.79 4.14
CA ILE A 334 16.14 17.59 3.04
C ILE A 334 17.21 18.58 2.54
N ASP A 335 17.82 19.32 3.43
CA ASP A 335 18.85 20.31 3.11
C ASP A 335 20.05 19.67 2.43
N TYR A 336 20.53 18.51 2.91
CA TYR A 336 21.61 17.75 2.31
C TYR A 336 21.33 17.40 0.84
N TRP A 337 20.12 16.94 0.53
CA TRP A 337 19.78 16.59 -0.85
C TRP A 337 19.47 17.80 -1.72
N LEU A 338 18.95 18.90 -1.19
CA LEU A 338 18.64 20.11 -1.97
C LEU A 338 19.89 20.94 -2.29
N GLU A 339 20.91 20.87 -1.46
CA GLU A 339 22.15 21.64 -1.58
C GLU A 339 22.94 21.30 -2.86
N ASP A 340 22.89 20.05 -3.32
CA ASP A 340 23.73 19.55 -4.41
C ASP A 340 22.88 18.82 -5.47
N ALA A 341 22.71 19.47 -6.62
CA ALA A 341 21.93 18.95 -7.74
C ALA A 341 22.62 17.75 -8.43
N GLU A 342 23.96 17.74 -8.51
CA GLU A 342 24.69 16.64 -9.14
C GLU A 342 24.59 15.37 -8.29
N ARG A 343 24.69 15.50 -6.97
CA ARG A 343 24.47 14.42 -6.01
C ARG A 343 23.07 13.83 -6.17
N ARG A 344 22.04 14.68 -6.27
CA ARG A 344 20.68 14.22 -6.49
C ARG A 344 20.52 13.47 -7.80
N GLU A 345 21.07 14.02 -8.91
CA GLU A 345 20.97 13.37 -10.21
C GLU A 345 21.66 12.01 -10.24
N LYS A 346 22.86 11.91 -9.68
CA LYS A 346 23.57 10.62 -9.54
C LYS A 346 22.69 9.61 -8.77
N ARG A 347 22.14 10.01 -7.64
CA ARG A 347 21.28 9.15 -6.83
C ARG A 347 19.97 8.81 -7.54
N SER A 348 19.42 9.72 -8.32
CA SER A 348 18.22 9.50 -9.15
C SER A 348 18.43 8.36 -10.15
N ILE A 349 19.58 8.33 -10.81
CA ILE A 349 19.94 7.25 -11.77
C ILE A 349 20.03 5.90 -11.05
N GLU A 350 20.66 5.87 -9.86
CA GLU A 350 20.78 4.66 -9.05
C GLU A 350 19.41 4.13 -8.63
N TYR A 351 18.49 5.00 -8.18
CA TYR A 351 17.13 4.62 -7.80
C TYR A 351 16.29 4.11 -8.97
N SER A 352 16.38 4.76 -10.13
CA SER A 352 15.71 4.28 -11.33
C SER A 352 16.19 2.88 -11.72
N GLY A 353 17.51 2.60 -11.60
CA GLY A 353 18.07 1.26 -11.79
C GLY A 353 17.58 0.24 -10.75
N TYR A 354 17.59 0.64 -9.47
CA TYR A 354 17.14 -0.19 -8.36
C TYR A 354 15.68 -0.62 -8.47
N SER A 355 14.81 0.23 -9.04
CA SER A 355 13.36 -0.03 -9.17
C SER A 355 13.04 -1.20 -10.10
N LYS A 356 13.92 -1.57 -11.03
CA LYS A 356 13.66 -2.61 -12.04
C LYS A 356 13.27 -3.97 -11.43
N LYS A 357 13.80 -4.29 -10.24
CA LYS A 357 13.43 -5.53 -9.51
C LYS A 357 11.99 -5.53 -8.97
N PHE A 358 11.32 -4.38 -9.00
CA PHE A 358 9.92 -4.22 -8.60
C PHE A 358 8.99 -4.03 -9.81
N ALA A 359 9.44 -4.35 -11.03
CA ALA A 359 8.60 -4.25 -12.22
C ALA A 359 7.30 -5.04 -12.03
N GLN A 360 6.16 -4.41 -12.29
CA GLN A 360 4.83 -4.99 -12.02
C GLN A 360 4.65 -6.33 -12.74
N ASP A 361 5.05 -6.41 -14.02
CA ASP A 361 4.88 -7.62 -14.81
C ASP A 361 5.64 -8.81 -14.21
N TYR A 362 6.88 -8.57 -13.74
CA TYR A 362 7.65 -9.60 -13.03
C TYR A 362 6.95 -10.05 -11.75
N CYS A 363 6.56 -9.10 -10.90
CA CYS A 363 5.92 -9.40 -9.63
C CYS A 363 4.57 -10.14 -9.83
N MET A 364 3.80 -9.73 -10.82
CA MET A 364 2.52 -10.36 -11.11
C MET A 364 2.68 -11.76 -11.73
N ASN A 365 3.74 -12.01 -12.52
CA ASN A 365 4.08 -13.35 -12.98
C ASN A 365 4.42 -14.29 -11.81
N GLU A 366 5.15 -13.78 -10.81
CA GLU A 366 5.45 -14.55 -9.59
C GLU A 366 4.17 -14.83 -8.77
N MET A 367 3.22 -13.89 -8.74
CA MET A 367 1.92 -14.09 -8.08
C MET A 367 1.11 -15.21 -8.76
N GLU A 368 1.02 -15.17 -10.09
CA GLU A 368 0.36 -16.25 -10.84
C GLU A 368 1.04 -17.60 -10.60
N ARG A 369 2.39 -17.63 -10.69
CA ARG A 369 3.16 -18.85 -10.43
C ARG A 369 2.88 -19.42 -9.05
N MET A 370 2.83 -18.57 -8.01
CA MET A 370 2.48 -18.98 -6.66
C MET A 370 1.09 -19.63 -6.60
N ILE A 371 0.10 -19.06 -7.26
CA ILE A 371 -1.28 -19.61 -7.31
C ILE A 371 -1.28 -20.96 -8.04
N CYS A 372 -0.65 -21.03 -9.21
CA CYS A 372 -0.58 -22.27 -10.02
C CYS A 372 0.09 -23.43 -9.26
N GLU A 373 1.26 -23.17 -8.67
CA GLU A 373 1.99 -24.18 -7.92
C GLU A 373 1.24 -24.62 -6.65
N THR A 374 0.45 -23.75 -6.04
CA THR A 374 -0.42 -24.13 -4.91
C THR A 374 -1.52 -25.11 -5.38
N VAL A 375 -2.09 -24.87 -6.56
CA VAL A 375 -3.08 -25.79 -7.17
C VAL A 375 -2.45 -27.14 -7.49
N GLU A 376 -1.27 -27.14 -8.12
CA GLU A 376 -0.54 -28.36 -8.47
C GLU A 376 -0.16 -29.19 -7.23
N SER A 377 0.35 -28.52 -6.20
CA SER A 377 0.75 -29.19 -4.94
C SER A 377 -0.43 -29.89 -4.27
N LYS A 378 -1.62 -29.32 -4.34
CA LYS A 378 -2.81 -29.91 -3.74
C LYS A 378 -3.31 -31.13 -4.53
N LYS A 379 -3.27 -31.09 -5.88
CA LYS A 379 -3.62 -32.23 -6.76
C LYS A 379 -2.70 -33.45 -6.55
N VAL A 380 -1.47 -33.23 -6.09
CA VAL A 380 -0.51 -34.33 -5.83
C VAL A 380 -0.73 -34.91 -4.44
N ALA A 381 -1.33 -34.19 -3.52
CA ALA A 381 -1.58 -34.64 -2.14
C ALA A 381 -2.91 -35.39 -1.96
N ASP A 382 -3.86 -35.24 -2.91
CA ASP A 382 -5.11 -36.00 -3.03
C ASP A 382 -4.89 -37.28 -3.84
#